data_068025db6e117ee8b9ec83205e980a90
#
_entry.id   068025db6e117ee8b9ec83205e980a90
#
_cell.length_a   1.000
_cell.length_b   1.000
_cell.length_c   1.000
_cell.angle_alpha   90.00
_cell.angle_beta   90.00
_cell.angle_gamma   90.00
#
_symmetry.space_group_name_H-M   'P 1'
#
loop_
_entity.id
_entity.type
_entity.pdbx_description
1 polymer ?
#
loop_
_entity_poly.entity_id
_entity_poly.type
_entity_poly.pdbx_seq_one_letter_code
_entity_poly.pdbx_strand_id
1 'polypeptide(L)'
;VYFGRLKGLSKIDTKKRSEDFLKQVGLTDKANLRLDKLSGGEQQKIQLGITIINNPDILILDEPTKGFDPVNRRLLMNIIEEHQKAGATVIFVTHQMEEVERLCDRAILLKDGTAYAYGTIAEIKEKFGGASLDDIFIKVYGDENNAEEKL
;
A
#
# COMPACT_ATOMS: atom_id res chain seq x y z
N VAL A 1 5.51 -16.00 13.75
CA VAL A 1 6.91 -16.37 14.08
C VAL A 1 7.64 -16.98 12.89
N TYR A 2 7.02 -17.88 12.12
CA TYR A 2 7.67 -18.57 10.99
C TYR A 2 8.30 -17.61 9.96
N PHE A 3 7.52 -16.69 9.40
CA PHE A 3 7.99 -15.73 8.37
C PHE A 3 9.10 -14.80 8.86
N GLY A 4 9.05 -14.34 10.11
CA GLY A 4 10.11 -13.48 10.64
C GLY A 4 11.45 -14.23 10.74
N ARG A 5 11.41 -15.50 11.10
CA ARG A 5 12.61 -16.36 11.10
C ARG A 5 13.16 -16.61 9.70
N LEU A 6 12.29 -16.84 8.71
CA LEU A 6 12.71 -16.94 7.30
C LEU A 6 13.39 -15.65 6.81
N LYS A 7 13.00 -14.51 7.35
CA LYS A 7 13.56 -13.19 7.06
C LYS A 7 14.76 -12.81 7.95
N GLY A 8 15.36 -13.77 8.64
CA GLY A 8 16.61 -13.60 9.40
C GLY A 8 16.45 -13.09 10.83
N LEU A 9 15.21 -12.90 11.33
CA LEU A 9 15.00 -12.47 12.72
C LEU A 9 15.17 -13.61 13.72
N SER A 10 15.62 -13.31 14.95
CA SER A 10 15.59 -14.25 16.05
C SER A 10 14.15 -14.64 16.43
N LYS A 11 13.95 -15.77 17.12
CA LYS A 11 12.63 -16.17 17.60
C LYS A 11 12.03 -15.13 18.57
N ILE A 12 12.89 -14.53 19.39
CA ILE A 12 12.50 -13.53 20.40
C ILE A 12 12.06 -12.26 19.70
N ASP A 13 12.87 -11.72 18.77
CA ASP A 13 12.54 -10.50 18.04
C ASP A 13 11.30 -10.68 17.17
N THR A 14 11.18 -11.83 16.50
CA THR A 14 9.99 -12.13 15.71
C THR A 14 8.73 -12.13 16.56
N LYS A 15 8.77 -12.75 17.74
CA LYS A 15 7.62 -12.79 18.65
C LYS A 15 7.25 -11.39 19.09
N LYS A 16 8.21 -10.62 19.60
CA LYS A 16 8.00 -9.23 20.03
C LYS A 16 7.40 -8.38 18.94
N ARG A 17 8.02 -8.34 17.76
CA ARG A 17 7.53 -7.54 16.62
C ARG A 17 6.14 -7.99 16.15
N SER A 18 5.85 -9.29 16.19
CA SER A 18 4.50 -9.78 15.84
C SER A 18 3.45 -9.31 16.85
N GLU A 19 3.75 -9.35 18.14
CA GLU A 19 2.86 -8.89 19.20
C GLU A 19 2.62 -7.38 19.11
N ASP A 20 3.67 -6.59 18.89
CA ASP A 20 3.59 -5.15 18.72
C ASP A 20 2.72 -4.79 17.50
N PHE A 21 2.95 -5.47 16.36
CA PHE A 21 2.16 -5.25 15.14
C PHE A 21 0.68 -5.64 15.33
N LEU A 22 0.40 -6.80 15.94
CA LEU A 22 -0.99 -7.23 16.20
C LEU A 22 -1.73 -6.23 17.09
N LYS A 23 -1.04 -5.64 18.06
CA LYS A 23 -1.59 -4.57 18.90
C LYS A 23 -1.89 -3.32 18.07
N GLN A 24 -0.96 -2.92 17.21
CA GLN A 24 -1.11 -1.72 16.34
C GLN A 24 -2.32 -1.85 15.41
N VAL A 25 -2.58 -3.04 14.86
CA VAL A 25 -3.70 -3.28 13.93
C VAL A 25 -4.98 -3.79 14.60
N GLY A 26 -5.02 -3.89 15.94
CA GLY A 26 -6.20 -4.30 16.71
C GLY A 26 -6.57 -5.79 16.58
N LEU A 27 -5.56 -6.66 16.43
CA LEU A 27 -5.76 -8.11 16.25
C LEU A 27 -5.11 -8.96 17.35
N THR A 28 -4.85 -8.40 18.54
CA THR A 28 -4.19 -9.10 19.65
C THR A 28 -4.97 -10.31 20.12
N ASP A 29 -6.29 -10.22 20.21
CA ASP A 29 -7.21 -11.30 20.60
C ASP A 29 -7.25 -12.45 19.58
N LYS A 30 -6.83 -12.19 18.34
CA LYS A 30 -6.80 -13.14 17.23
C LYS A 30 -5.42 -13.76 16.95
N ALA A 31 -4.44 -13.48 17.82
CA ALA A 31 -3.04 -13.93 17.64
C ALA A 31 -2.87 -15.45 17.46
N ASN A 32 -3.78 -16.25 18.02
CA ASN A 32 -3.75 -17.70 17.95
C ASN A 32 -4.71 -18.30 16.92
N LEU A 33 -5.43 -17.47 16.17
CA LEU A 33 -6.31 -17.95 15.10
C LEU A 33 -5.50 -18.29 13.85
N ARG A 34 -6.01 -19.26 13.09
CA ARG A 34 -5.50 -19.55 11.77
C ARG A 34 -5.90 -18.44 10.81
N LEU A 35 -5.06 -18.18 9.81
CA LEU A 35 -5.28 -17.11 8.84
C LEU A 35 -6.62 -17.26 8.09
N ASP A 36 -7.02 -18.50 7.77
CA ASP A 36 -8.29 -18.81 7.10
C ASP A 36 -9.56 -18.53 7.94
N LYS A 37 -9.39 -18.23 9.24
CA LYS A 37 -10.47 -17.84 10.15
C LYS A 37 -10.61 -16.33 10.33
N LEU A 38 -9.73 -15.57 9.69
CA LEU A 38 -9.75 -14.11 9.70
C LEU A 38 -10.59 -13.59 8.51
N SER A 39 -11.20 -12.42 8.67
CA SER A 39 -11.83 -11.71 7.55
C SER A 39 -10.79 -11.29 6.50
N GLY A 40 -11.23 -10.99 5.27
CA GLY A 40 -10.33 -10.56 4.20
C GLY A 40 -9.46 -9.36 4.59
N GLY A 41 -10.03 -8.34 5.23
CA GLY A 41 -9.29 -7.19 5.73
C GLY A 41 -8.28 -7.53 6.83
N GLU A 42 -8.65 -8.45 7.76
CA GLU A 42 -7.71 -8.92 8.78
C GLU A 42 -6.56 -9.73 8.19
N GLN A 43 -6.84 -10.58 7.19
CA GLN A 43 -5.80 -11.31 6.45
C GLN A 43 -4.84 -10.34 5.76
N GLN A 44 -5.35 -9.29 5.13
CA GLN A 44 -4.56 -8.27 4.46
C GLN A 44 -3.66 -7.48 5.43
N LYS A 45 -4.18 -7.14 6.63
CA LYS A 45 -3.37 -6.57 7.71
C LYS A 45 -2.22 -7.50 8.11
N ILE A 46 -2.50 -8.80 8.28
CA ILE A 46 -1.46 -9.80 8.61
C ILE A 46 -0.43 -9.93 7.48
N GLN A 47 -0.85 -9.90 6.22
CA GLN A 47 0.07 -9.93 5.07
C GLN A 47 1.01 -8.72 5.08
N LEU A 48 0.50 -7.51 5.32
CA LEU A 48 1.35 -6.33 5.49
C LEU A 48 2.34 -6.54 6.64
N GLY A 49 1.88 -7.00 7.81
CA GLY A 49 2.75 -7.28 8.96
C GLY A 49 3.86 -8.28 8.66
N ILE A 50 3.56 -9.34 7.90
CA ILE A 50 4.57 -10.30 7.43
C ILE A 50 5.58 -9.62 6.50
N THR A 51 5.11 -8.72 5.64
CA THR A 51 5.96 -8.03 4.67
C THR A 51 6.96 -7.11 5.36
N ILE A 52 6.53 -6.36 6.38
CA ILE A 52 7.34 -5.34 7.07
C ILE A 52 8.09 -5.83 8.31
N ILE A 53 7.86 -7.07 8.77
CA ILE A 53 8.33 -7.56 10.08
C ILE A 53 9.85 -7.46 10.28
N ASN A 54 10.63 -7.50 9.22
CA ASN A 54 12.09 -7.41 9.23
C ASN A 54 12.62 -6.00 8.93
N ASN A 55 11.74 -4.99 8.83
CA ASN A 55 12.07 -3.62 8.42
C ASN A 55 12.86 -3.61 7.10
N PRO A 56 12.26 -4.00 5.98
CA PRO A 56 12.97 -4.06 4.71
C PRO A 56 13.36 -2.66 4.21
N ASP A 57 14.51 -2.56 3.53
CA ASP A 57 14.95 -1.31 2.88
C ASP A 57 14.10 -0.95 1.66
N ILE A 58 13.48 -1.97 1.02
CA ILE A 58 12.58 -1.81 -0.13
C ILE A 58 11.26 -2.51 0.17
N LEU A 59 10.16 -1.79 0.04
CA LEU A 59 8.81 -2.27 0.26
C LEU A 59 7.99 -2.09 -1.03
N ILE A 60 7.53 -3.20 -1.60
CA ILE A 60 6.70 -3.21 -2.82
C ILE A 60 5.29 -3.62 -2.42
N LEU A 61 4.32 -2.76 -2.68
CA LEU A 61 2.92 -2.92 -2.30
C LEU A 61 2.03 -2.71 -3.52
N ASP A 62 1.19 -3.70 -3.81
CA ASP A 62 0.20 -3.67 -4.87
C ASP A 62 -1.20 -3.63 -4.26
N GLU A 63 -1.92 -2.53 -4.49
CA GLU A 63 -3.27 -2.27 -3.98
C GLU A 63 -3.45 -2.60 -2.47
N PRO A 64 -2.55 -2.19 -1.57
CA PRO A 64 -2.53 -2.70 -0.19
C PRO A 64 -3.73 -2.29 0.65
N THR A 65 -4.49 -1.30 0.21
CA THR A 65 -5.67 -0.76 0.92
C THR A 65 -6.98 -1.12 0.26
N LYS A 66 -6.95 -1.88 -0.84
CA LYS A 66 -8.15 -2.27 -1.59
C LYS A 66 -9.15 -3.01 -0.71
N GLY A 67 -10.40 -2.55 -0.73
CA GLY A 67 -11.48 -3.17 0.04
C GLY A 67 -11.53 -2.81 1.54
N PHE A 68 -10.65 -1.93 2.00
CA PHE A 68 -10.73 -1.40 3.37
C PHE A 68 -11.73 -0.25 3.49
N ASP A 69 -12.39 -0.19 4.64
CA ASP A 69 -13.09 1.00 5.06
C ASP A 69 -12.10 2.16 5.34
N PRO A 70 -12.57 3.42 5.39
CA PRO A 70 -11.69 4.57 5.55
C PRO A 70 -10.80 4.54 6.79
N VAL A 71 -11.28 3.95 7.90
CA VAL A 71 -10.51 3.88 9.17
C VAL A 71 -9.34 2.92 9.02
N ASN A 72 -9.59 1.72 8.50
CA ASN A 72 -8.56 0.71 8.28
C ASN A 72 -7.58 1.14 7.17
N ARG A 73 -8.07 1.79 6.11
CA ARG A 73 -7.21 2.39 5.07
C ARG A 73 -6.22 3.38 5.69
N ARG A 74 -6.71 4.32 6.49
CA ARG A 74 -5.88 5.32 7.16
C ARG A 74 -4.82 4.68 8.08
N LEU A 75 -5.20 3.63 8.81
CA LEU A 75 -4.28 2.87 9.66
C LEU A 75 -3.12 2.27 8.84
N LEU A 76 -3.43 1.60 7.72
CA LEU A 76 -2.40 1.00 6.87
C LEU A 76 -1.50 2.06 6.23
N MET A 77 -2.07 3.15 5.76
CA MET A 77 -1.30 4.26 5.20
C MET A 77 -0.33 4.85 6.24
N ASN A 78 -0.75 5.00 7.50
CA ASN A 78 0.14 5.44 8.58
C ASN A 78 1.32 4.49 8.77
N ILE A 79 1.06 3.17 8.78
CA ILE A 79 2.12 2.15 8.93
C ILE A 79 3.12 2.23 7.77
N ILE A 80 2.65 2.39 6.54
CA ILE A 80 3.51 2.51 5.35
C ILE A 80 4.35 3.80 5.43
N GLU A 81 3.73 4.91 5.81
CA GLU A 81 4.38 6.20 5.99
C GLU A 81 5.46 6.17 7.09
N GLU A 82 5.21 5.45 8.19
CA GLU A 82 6.21 5.23 9.26
C GLU A 82 7.45 4.51 8.72
N HIS A 83 7.28 3.49 7.87
CA HIS A 83 8.40 2.78 7.23
C HIS A 83 9.18 3.67 6.25
N GLN A 84 8.47 4.49 5.46
CA GLN A 84 9.10 5.47 4.57
C GLN A 84 9.93 6.49 5.37
N LYS A 85 9.37 7.04 6.44
CA LYS A 85 10.08 7.98 7.34
C LYS A 85 11.28 7.33 8.05
N ALA A 86 11.22 6.02 8.28
CA ALA A 86 12.36 5.26 8.80
C ALA A 86 13.46 4.96 7.75
N GLY A 87 13.29 5.40 6.50
CA GLY A 87 14.27 5.31 5.42
C GLY A 87 14.02 4.20 4.41
N ALA A 88 12.91 3.47 4.48
CA ALA A 88 12.56 2.48 3.48
C ALA A 88 12.14 3.15 2.15
N THR A 89 12.58 2.58 1.04
CA THR A 89 12.06 2.92 -0.29
C THR A 89 10.75 2.18 -0.51
N VAL A 90 9.67 2.92 -0.73
CA VAL A 90 8.33 2.33 -0.96
C VAL A 90 7.95 2.45 -2.44
N ILE A 91 7.68 1.31 -3.07
CA ILE A 91 7.05 1.22 -4.39
C ILE A 91 5.59 0.85 -4.16
N PHE A 92 4.69 1.74 -4.55
CA PHE A 92 3.28 1.66 -4.24
C PHE A 92 2.47 1.66 -5.54
N VAL A 93 1.70 0.60 -5.78
CA VAL A 93 0.81 0.51 -6.94
C VAL A 93 -0.62 0.70 -6.45
N THR A 94 -1.32 1.69 -6.97
CA THR A 94 -2.71 1.99 -6.61
C THR A 94 -3.41 2.77 -7.73
N HIS A 95 -4.73 2.70 -7.77
CA HIS A 95 -5.59 3.56 -8.57
C HIS A 95 -6.27 4.66 -7.74
N GLN A 96 -5.90 4.80 -6.45
CA GLN A 96 -6.47 5.80 -5.54
C GLN A 96 -5.57 7.02 -5.42
N MET A 97 -5.96 8.11 -6.04
CA MET A 97 -5.12 9.31 -6.14
C MET A 97 -4.85 9.97 -4.79
N GLU A 98 -5.79 9.88 -3.84
CA GLU A 98 -5.57 10.35 -2.45
C GLU A 98 -4.34 9.66 -1.80
N GLU A 99 -4.14 8.37 -2.06
CA GLU A 99 -3.00 7.62 -1.55
C GLU A 99 -1.70 8.06 -2.20
N VAL A 100 -1.73 8.30 -3.52
CA VAL A 100 -0.59 8.82 -4.27
C VAL A 100 -0.17 10.18 -3.74
N GLU A 101 -1.12 11.11 -3.58
CA GLU A 101 -0.84 12.46 -3.04
C GLU A 101 -0.26 12.43 -1.63
N ARG A 102 -0.68 11.46 -0.83
CA ARG A 102 -0.25 11.36 0.57
C ARG A 102 1.11 10.69 0.75
N LEU A 103 1.39 9.62 -0.01
CA LEU A 103 2.53 8.73 0.24
C LEU A 103 3.66 8.85 -0.78
N CYS A 104 3.38 9.39 -1.97
CA CYS A 104 4.34 9.33 -3.07
C CYS A 104 5.03 10.69 -3.29
N ASP A 105 6.35 10.68 -3.36
CA ASP A 105 7.13 11.83 -3.81
C ASP A 105 7.12 11.93 -5.35
N ARG A 106 7.12 10.78 -6.01
CA ARG A 106 7.14 10.62 -7.48
C ARG A 106 6.14 9.57 -7.92
N ALA A 107 5.62 9.72 -9.13
CA ALA A 107 4.71 8.74 -9.71
C ALA A 107 5.05 8.43 -11.16
N ILE A 108 4.60 7.26 -11.60
CA ILE A 108 4.58 6.84 -13.01
C ILE A 108 3.13 6.53 -13.35
N LEU A 109 2.60 7.14 -14.39
CA LEU A 109 1.33 6.76 -14.99
C LEU A 109 1.63 5.79 -16.14
N LEU A 110 1.13 4.57 -16.04
CA LEU A 110 1.32 3.54 -17.06
C LEU A 110 0.05 3.45 -17.92
N LYS A 111 0.21 3.53 -19.24
CA LYS A 111 -0.87 3.32 -20.20
C LYS A 111 -0.36 2.46 -21.37
N ASP A 112 -1.11 1.47 -21.80
CA ASP A 112 -0.78 0.57 -22.91
C ASP A 112 0.63 -0.03 -22.80
N GLY A 113 1.02 -0.43 -21.56
CA GLY A 113 2.33 -1.02 -21.29
C GLY A 113 3.50 -0.03 -21.34
N THR A 114 3.25 1.27 -21.45
CA THR A 114 4.28 2.32 -21.52
C THR A 114 4.13 3.36 -20.41
N ALA A 115 5.23 4.07 -20.09
CA ALA A 115 5.21 5.19 -19.17
C ALA A 115 4.63 6.43 -19.88
N TYR A 116 3.37 6.75 -19.62
CA TYR A 116 2.68 7.90 -20.16
C TYR A 116 3.15 9.22 -19.54
N ALA A 117 3.36 9.22 -18.23
CA ALA A 117 3.96 10.33 -17.50
C ALA A 117 4.81 9.79 -16.34
N TYR A 118 5.90 10.50 -16.03
CA TYR A 118 6.79 10.20 -14.91
C TYR A 118 7.37 11.50 -14.35
N GLY A 119 7.44 11.60 -13.03
CA GLY A 119 8.01 12.76 -12.36
C GLY A 119 7.56 12.86 -10.90
N THR A 120 7.89 13.96 -10.25
CA THR A 120 7.28 14.36 -8.99
C THR A 120 5.79 14.64 -9.20
N ILE A 121 5.01 14.58 -8.12
CA ILE A 121 3.57 14.89 -8.18
C ILE A 121 3.35 16.30 -8.75
N ALA A 122 4.19 17.27 -8.37
CA ALA A 122 4.13 18.64 -8.89
C ALA A 122 4.40 18.72 -10.40
N GLU A 123 5.47 18.07 -10.88
CA GLU A 123 5.81 18.02 -12.31
C GLU A 123 4.70 17.38 -13.15
N ILE A 124 4.08 16.30 -12.61
CA ILE A 124 2.96 15.66 -13.30
C ILE A 124 1.77 16.62 -13.37
N LYS A 125 1.36 17.25 -12.26
CA LYS A 125 0.26 18.21 -12.26
C LYS A 125 0.53 19.38 -13.22
N GLU A 126 1.74 19.94 -13.24
CA GLU A 126 2.14 21.01 -14.15
C GLU A 126 2.02 20.59 -15.62
N LYS A 127 2.49 19.40 -15.98
CA LYS A 127 2.38 18.84 -17.34
C LYS A 127 0.93 18.77 -17.83
N PHE A 128 -0.03 18.62 -16.93
CA PHE A 128 -1.46 18.57 -17.24
C PHE A 128 -2.20 19.90 -16.95
N GLY A 129 -1.48 21.02 -16.88
CA GLY A 129 -2.05 22.35 -16.72
C GLY A 129 -2.55 22.66 -15.30
N GLY A 130 -1.98 22.03 -14.27
CA GLY A 130 -2.34 22.24 -12.88
C GLY A 130 -3.58 21.44 -12.41
N ALA A 131 -4.03 20.48 -13.21
CA ALA A 131 -5.17 19.61 -12.86
C ALA A 131 -4.89 18.78 -11.60
N SER A 132 -5.94 18.34 -10.90
CA SER A 132 -5.84 17.39 -9.79
C SER A 132 -5.36 16.01 -10.31
N LEU A 133 -4.80 15.16 -9.44
CA LEU A 133 -4.44 13.80 -9.85
C LEU A 133 -5.65 12.98 -10.27
N ASP A 134 -6.82 13.20 -9.64
CA ASP A 134 -8.07 12.55 -10.05
C ASP A 134 -8.48 12.94 -11.47
N ASP A 135 -8.43 14.25 -11.80
CA ASP A 135 -8.75 14.72 -13.16
C ASP A 135 -7.75 14.18 -14.19
N ILE A 136 -6.47 14.11 -13.84
CA ILE A 136 -5.42 13.53 -14.67
C ILE A 136 -5.70 12.05 -14.90
N PHE A 137 -6.04 11.30 -13.84
CA PHE A 137 -6.38 9.90 -13.93
C PHE A 137 -7.59 9.65 -14.84
N ILE A 138 -8.67 10.41 -14.64
CA ILE A 138 -9.86 10.35 -15.50
C ILE A 138 -9.51 10.67 -16.95
N LYS A 139 -8.71 11.71 -17.21
CA LYS A 139 -8.30 12.08 -18.56
C LYS A 139 -7.45 11.01 -19.26
N VAL A 140 -6.59 10.32 -18.51
CA VAL A 140 -5.69 9.29 -19.07
C VAL A 140 -6.39 7.96 -19.29
N TYR A 141 -7.31 7.56 -18.37
CA TYR A 141 -7.91 6.22 -18.33
C TYR A 141 -9.43 6.22 -18.55
N GLY A 142 -10.11 7.37 -18.48
CA GLY A 142 -11.58 7.45 -18.51
C GLY A 142 -12.23 7.02 -19.81
N ASP A 143 -11.53 7.15 -20.94
CA ASP A 143 -12.06 6.74 -22.25
C ASP A 143 -12.18 5.20 -22.39
N GLU A 144 -11.42 4.42 -21.63
CA GLU A 144 -11.45 2.95 -21.67
C GLU A 144 -12.66 2.39 -20.93
N ASN A 145 -13.09 3.02 -19.82
CA ASN A 145 -14.25 2.59 -19.05
C ASN A 145 -15.57 2.79 -19.81
N ASN A 146 -15.64 3.70 -20.77
CA ASN A 146 -16.82 3.91 -21.61
C ASN A 146 -16.95 2.91 -22.78
N ALA A 147 -15.90 2.13 -23.06
CA ALA A 147 -15.92 1.11 -24.12
C ALA A 147 -16.45 -0.24 -23.62
N GLU A 148 -16.25 -0.57 -22.35
CA GLU A 148 -16.72 -1.85 -21.75
C GLU A 148 -18.19 -1.86 -21.39
N GLU A 149 -18.82 -0.68 -21.15
CA GLU A 149 -20.29 -0.60 -20.89
C GLU A 149 -21.16 -0.68 -22.15
N LYS A 150 -20.57 -0.82 -23.35
CA LYS A 150 -21.30 -0.87 -24.63
C LYS A 150 -21.30 -2.25 -25.31
N LEU A 151 -20.92 -3.29 -24.62
CA LEU A 151 -21.01 -4.70 -25.06
C LEU A 151 -21.92 -5.50 -24.16
#